data_e0ed1dbc0b3420d031c28bfdc8f35bd3
#
_entry.id   e0ed1dbc0b3420d031c28bfdc8f35bd3
#
_cell.length_a   1.000
_cell.length_b   1.000
_cell.length_c   1.000
_cell.angle_alpha   90.00
_cell.angle_beta   90.00
_cell.angle_gamma   90.00
#
_symmetry.space_group_name_H-M   'P 1'
#
loop_
_entity.id
_entity.type
_entity.pdbx_description
1 polymer ?
#
loop_
_entity_poly.entity_id
_entity_poly.type
_entity_poly.pdbx_seq_one_letter_code
_entity_poly.pdbx_strand_id
1 'polypeptide(L)'
;MANIDLTKYGITGTTEIVYNPSFEDLYTEEMKPELEGYEKGQETELGAVNVMTGIYTGRSPKDKFIVMDENSKDTVWWTSDEYPNDNHVATKEAWDAVKEIAKKELSDKKLYVVDAFCGANKDTRMAVRFIMEVAWQAHFVKNMFIQPEASELENFEPDFIVYNASKAKVENYKELGLNSETAVVFNITSREQVIINTWYGGEMKKGMFSMMNYYLPLKGMASMHCSANTDMDGKNTAIFFGLSGTGKTTLSTDPKRLLIGDDEHGWDDNGVFNFEGGCYAKVIDLSKENEPDIYNAIKRDALLENVTVDGAGKIDFKDKSVTENTRVSYPIEHIKNIAKNVNGISSGPDAQNVIFLSADAFGVLPPVSILTPEQTKYYFLSGFTAKLAGTERGITEPTPTFSACFGQAFLELHPTKYAEELVKKMEKSGAKAYLVNTGWNGTGKRISIPDTRGIIDAILNGDIKNAPTKKIPYFDFEVPTELPGVSTEILDPRDTYADASEWEEKAKDLAQRFIKNFKKYETNEAGKALVSAGPQL
;
A
#
# COMPACT_ATOMS: atom_id res chain seq x y z
N MET A 1 -20.37 -7.41 -28.20
CA MET A 1 -19.03 -6.91 -27.83
C MET A 1 -19.12 -5.39 -27.85
N ALA A 2 -18.79 -4.74 -26.73
CA ALA A 2 -18.74 -3.29 -26.68
C ALA A 2 -17.68 -2.81 -27.70
N ASN A 3 -18.07 -2.00 -28.64
CA ASN A 3 -17.16 -1.44 -29.63
C ASN A 3 -16.49 -0.21 -28.99
N ILE A 4 -15.30 -0.41 -28.41
CA ILE A 4 -14.57 0.66 -27.75
C ILE A 4 -13.90 1.52 -28.81
N ASP A 5 -14.26 2.80 -28.85
CA ASP A 5 -13.64 3.79 -29.71
C ASP A 5 -12.48 4.50 -28.99
N LEU A 6 -11.25 4.10 -29.35
CA LEU A 6 -10.03 4.71 -28.78
C LEU A 6 -9.65 6.02 -29.48
N THR A 7 -10.27 6.35 -30.63
CA THR A 7 -9.95 7.59 -31.36
C THR A 7 -10.30 8.85 -30.55
N LYS A 8 -11.31 8.76 -29.68
CA LYS A 8 -11.65 9.84 -28.75
C LYS A 8 -10.53 10.17 -27.75
N TYR A 9 -9.59 9.24 -27.53
CA TYR A 9 -8.38 9.46 -26.70
C TYR A 9 -7.16 9.84 -27.55
N GLY A 10 -7.33 10.02 -28.86
CA GLY A 10 -6.22 10.32 -29.78
C GLY A 10 -5.37 9.09 -30.15
N ILE A 11 -5.87 7.89 -29.91
CA ILE A 11 -5.22 6.62 -30.29
C ILE A 11 -5.88 6.15 -31.59
N THR A 12 -5.09 6.02 -32.67
CA THR A 12 -5.59 5.71 -34.02
C THR A 12 -4.92 4.46 -34.59
N GLY A 13 -5.55 3.88 -35.64
CA GLY A 13 -4.95 2.75 -36.36
C GLY A 13 -4.89 1.44 -35.53
N THR A 14 -5.67 1.31 -34.48
CA THR A 14 -5.72 0.09 -33.65
C THR A 14 -6.10 -1.11 -34.50
N THR A 15 -5.25 -2.13 -34.54
CA THR A 15 -5.47 -3.33 -35.36
C THR A 15 -6.40 -4.34 -34.70
N GLU A 16 -6.37 -4.44 -33.37
CA GLU A 16 -7.21 -5.32 -32.56
C GLU A 16 -7.29 -4.77 -31.14
N ILE A 17 -8.47 -4.89 -30.52
CA ILE A 17 -8.65 -4.60 -29.09
C ILE A 17 -9.06 -5.89 -28.38
N VAL A 18 -8.23 -6.36 -27.44
CA VAL A 18 -8.59 -7.41 -26.49
C VAL A 18 -9.21 -6.73 -25.29
N TYR A 19 -10.54 -6.80 -25.21
CA TYR A 19 -11.31 -6.04 -24.21
C TYR A 19 -11.77 -6.94 -23.06
N ASN A 20 -11.44 -6.55 -21.82
CA ASN A 20 -11.76 -7.28 -20.59
C ASN A 20 -11.61 -8.81 -20.76
N PRO A 21 -10.41 -9.29 -21.16
CA PRO A 21 -10.19 -10.70 -21.44
C PRO A 21 -10.42 -11.57 -20.20
N SER A 22 -10.84 -12.81 -20.43
CA SER A 22 -10.87 -13.84 -19.40
C SER A 22 -9.45 -14.22 -18.97
N PHE A 23 -9.29 -14.91 -17.84
CA PHE A 23 -7.97 -15.44 -17.46
C PHE A 23 -7.42 -16.44 -18.49
N GLU A 24 -8.27 -17.21 -19.13
CA GLU A 24 -7.86 -18.13 -20.19
C GLU A 24 -7.38 -17.40 -21.44
N ASP A 25 -8.07 -16.32 -21.83
CA ASP A 25 -7.62 -15.48 -22.94
C ASP A 25 -6.27 -14.84 -22.62
N LEU A 26 -6.08 -14.32 -21.41
CA LEU A 26 -4.81 -13.73 -20.96
C LEU A 26 -3.68 -14.75 -20.96
N TYR A 27 -3.93 -15.95 -20.44
CA TYR A 27 -2.94 -17.02 -20.49
C TYR A 27 -2.54 -17.33 -21.94
N THR A 28 -3.50 -17.42 -22.85
CA THR A 28 -3.23 -17.64 -24.28
C THR A 28 -2.40 -16.51 -24.87
N GLU A 29 -2.75 -15.26 -24.58
CA GLU A 29 -2.06 -14.08 -25.08
C GLU A 29 -0.61 -13.98 -24.56
N GLU A 30 -0.38 -14.18 -23.27
CA GLU A 30 0.95 -14.03 -22.64
C GLU A 30 1.89 -15.21 -22.88
N MET A 31 1.36 -16.34 -23.36
CA MET A 31 2.11 -17.56 -23.67
C MET A 31 2.34 -17.80 -25.17
N LYS A 32 1.94 -16.86 -26.03
CA LYS A 32 2.11 -17.01 -27.50
C LYS A 32 3.56 -17.27 -27.87
N PRO A 33 3.84 -18.26 -28.75
CA PRO A 33 5.20 -18.64 -29.10
C PRO A 33 6.03 -17.53 -29.77
N GLU A 34 5.36 -16.61 -30.47
CA GLU A 34 5.97 -15.50 -31.18
C GLU A 34 6.42 -14.34 -30.28
N LEU A 35 5.98 -14.34 -29.01
CA LEU A 35 6.40 -13.30 -28.07
C LEU A 35 7.87 -13.44 -27.69
N GLU A 36 8.55 -12.32 -27.57
CA GLU A 36 9.96 -12.23 -27.23
C GLU A 36 10.20 -11.29 -26.03
N GLY A 37 11.36 -11.46 -25.39
CA GLY A 37 11.79 -10.57 -24.31
C GLY A 37 10.82 -10.53 -23.13
N TYR A 38 10.53 -9.32 -22.66
CA TYR A 38 9.70 -9.09 -21.48
C TYR A 38 8.20 -9.28 -21.71
N GLU A 39 7.73 -9.46 -22.94
CA GLU A 39 6.34 -9.77 -23.23
C GLU A 39 5.99 -11.23 -22.96
N LYS A 40 6.98 -12.10 -23.01
CA LYS A 40 6.79 -13.54 -22.93
C LYS A 40 6.62 -14.02 -21.49
N GLY A 41 5.51 -14.70 -21.23
CA GLY A 41 5.28 -15.43 -20.00
C GLY A 41 5.97 -16.79 -19.98
N GLN A 42 6.26 -17.29 -18.79
CA GLN A 42 6.80 -18.62 -18.55
C GLN A 42 5.89 -19.35 -17.55
N GLU A 43 5.37 -20.52 -17.93
CA GLU A 43 4.60 -21.36 -17.02
C GLU A 43 5.48 -21.95 -15.92
N THR A 44 4.96 -21.99 -14.70
CA THR A 44 5.67 -22.55 -13.54
C THR A 44 5.04 -23.86 -13.07
N GLU A 45 5.79 -24.61 -12.27
CA GLU A 45 5.33 -25.85 -11.64
C GLU A 45 4.07 -25.70 -10.78
N LEU A 46 3.79 -24.48 -10.30
CA LEU A 46 2.59 -24.16 -9.50
C LEU A 46 1.39 -23.73 -10.36
N GLY A 47 1.54 -23.63 -11.67
CA GLY A 47 0.49 -23.24 -12.60
C GLY A 47 0.37 -21.74 -12.85
N ALA A 48 1.01 -20.91 -12.03
CA ALA A 48 1.09 -19.47 -12.26
C ALA A 48 2.08 -19.16 -13.39
N VAL A 49 1.82 -18.11 -14.15
CA VAL A 49 2.76 -17.59 -15.15
C VAL A 49 3.73 -16.62 -14.47
N ASN A 50 5.01 -16.70 -14.81
CA ASN A 50 6.02 -15.74 -14.42
C ASN A 50 6.38 -14.83 -15.59
N VAL A 51 6.55 -13.54 -15.30
CA VAL A 51 7.00 -12.54 -16.27
C VAL A 51 8.17 -11.74 -15.70
N MET A 52 8.94 -11.13 -16.60
CA MET A 52 10.04 -10.24 -16.24
C MET A 52 9.60 -8.79 -16.54
N THR A 53 9.80 -7.88 -15.59
CA THR A 53 9.36 -6.50 -15.73
C THR A 53 10.42 -5.55 -16.29
N GLY A 54 11.53 -6.11 -16.79
CA GLY A 54 12.61 -5.35 -17.40
C GLY A 54 13.52 -4.66 -16.37
N ILE A 55 14.01 -3.49 -16.73
CA ILE A 55 14.94 -2.72 -15.89
C ILE A 55 14.31 -2.20 -14.60
N TYR A 56 12.99 -2.04 -14.57
CA TYR A 56 12.26 -1.62 -13.38
C TYR A 56 11.60 -2.82 -12.72
N THR A 57 12.13 -3.23 -11.57
CA THR A 57 11.59 -4.30 -10.74
C THR A 57 10.80 -3.77 -9.53
N GLY A 58 10.55 -2.48 -9.53
CA GLY A 58 9.79 -1.74 -8.54
C GLY A 58 9.33 -0.40 -9.10
N ARG A 59 8.57 0.36 -8.31
CA ARG A 59 8.15 1.72 -8.68
C ARG A 59 9.36 2.65 -8.80
N SER A 60 9.16 3.73 -9.54
CA SER A 60 10.15 4.79 -9.71
C SER A 60 9.64 6.12 -9.14
N PRO A 61 9.77 6.36 -7.83
CA PRO A 61 9.25 7.56 -7.17
C PRO A 61 9.82 8.87 -7.71
N LYS A 62 11.07 8.85 -8.17
CA LYS A 62 11.73 10.03 -8.77
C LYS A 62 11.14 10.43 -10.12
N ASP A 63 10.45 9.52 -10.79
CA ASP A 63 9.82 9.74 -12.10
C ASP A 63 8.32 10.00 -11.97
N LYS A 64 7.79 10.10 -10.75
CA LYS A 64 6.41 10.48 -10.46
C LYS A 64 6.25 11.98 -10.51
N PHE A 65 5.31 12.46 -11.32
CA PHE A 65 4.99 13.88 -11.48
C PHE A 65 3.48 14.09 -11.47
N ILE A 66 3.07 15.26 -10.98
CA ILE A 66 1.68 15.68 -10.97
C ILE A 66 1.59 17.03 -11.68
N VAL A 67 0.65 17.17 -12.59
CA VAL A 67 0.43 18.43 -13.32
C VAL A 67 -0.02 19.51 -12.32
N MET A 68 0.71 20.62 -12.30
CA MET A 68 0.31 21.79 -11.54
C MET A 68 -0.54 22.70 -12.41
N ASP A 69 -1.79 22.87 -12.03
CA ASP A 69 -2.77 23.74 -12.68
C ASP A 69 -3.61 24.49 -11.63
N GLU A 70 -4.62 25.22 -12.06
CA GLU A 70 -5.47 26.01 -11.17
C GLU A 70 -6.20 25.17 -10.09
N ASN A 71 -6.47 23.89 -10.37
CA ASN A 71 -7.16 23.00 -9.43
C ASN A 71 -6.20 22.31 -8.47
N SER A 72 -5.00 21.96 -8.91
CA SER A 72 -4.04 21.16 -8.12
C SER A 72 -3.06 22.02 -7.32
N LYS A 73 -2.77 23.25 -7.76
CA LYS A 73 -1.72 24.08 -7.16
C LYS A 73 -1.86 24.32 -5.66
N ASP A 74 -3.09 24.46 -5.17
CA ASP A 74 -3.39 24.80 -3.78
C ASP A 74 -3.83 23.57 -2.95
N THR A 75 -4.01 22.41 -3.57
CA THR A 75 -4.51 21.19 -2.89
C THR A 75 -3.43 20.13 -2.72
N VAL A 76 -2.53 19.98 -3.67
CA VAL A 76 -1.47 18.95 -3.62
C VAL A 76 -0.38 19.33 -2.63
N TRP A 77 0.07 18.35 -1.88
CA TRP A 77 1.24 18.47 -1.00
C TRP A 77 2.51 18.34 -1.82
N TRP A 78 2.95 19.46 -2.40
CA TRP A 78 4.12 19.51 -3.28
C TRP A 78 5.43 19.28 -2.55
N THR A 79 6.38 18.64 -3.22
CA THR A 79 7.74 18.52 -2.72
C THR A 79 8.40 19.90 -2.55
N SER A 80 9.25 20.02 -1.57
CA SER A 80 10.09 21.20 -1.34
C SER A 80 11.52 20.77 -0.98
N ASP A 81 12.48 21.69 -1.09
CA ASP A 81 13.86 21.41 -0.71
C ASP A 81 14.00 21.16 0.80
N GLU A 82 13.20 21.83 1.61
CA GLU A 82 13.21 21.67 3.06
C GLU A 82 12.56 20.36 3.50
N TYR A 83 11.44 19.98 2.86
CA TYR A 83 10.67 18.77 3.18
C TYR A 83 10.34 18.01 1.89
N PRO A 84 11.31 17.24 1.38
CA PRO A 84 11.10 16.52 0.12
C PRO A 84 10.06 15.41 0.23
N ASN A 85 9.28 15.23 -0.82
CA ASN A 85 8.36 14.12 -1.03
C ASN A 85 8.32 13.75 -2.52
N ASP A 86 7.46 12.78 -2.89
CA ASP A 86 7.41 12.27 -4.27
C ASP A 86 6.42 13.02 -5.19
N ASN A 87 5.82 14.12 -4.72
CA ASN A 87 4.88 14.90 -5.51
C ASN A 87 5.62 16.00 -6.29
N HIS A 88 6.28 15.61 -7.37
CA HIS A 88 7.03 16.53 -8.23
C HIS A 88 6.10 17.24 -9.21
N VAL A 89 6.42 18.48 -9.50
CA VAL A 89 5.63 19.32 -10.42
C VAL A 89 5.88 18.95 -11.87
N ALA A 90 4.83 18.67 -12.62
CA ALA A 90 4.86 18.68 -14.10
C ALA A 90 4.16 19.94 -14.62
N THR A 91 4.75 20.57 -15.62
CA THR A 91 4.10 21.66 -16.35
C THR A 91 3.03 21.11 -17.29
N LYS A 92 2.12 21.97 -17.74
CA LYS A 92 1.16 21.60 -18.79
C LYS A 92 1.86 21.17 -20.08
N GLU A 93 2.95 21.83 -20.44
CA GLU A 93 3.77 21.47 -21.61
C GLU A 93 4.37 20.07 -21.49
N ALA A 94 4.90 19.71 -20.31
CA ALA A 94 5.40 18.36 -20.05
C ALA A 94 4.28 17.32 -20.15
N TRP A 95 3.10 17.63 -19.59
CA TRP A 95 1.93 16.76 -19.69
C TRP A 95 1.51 16.53 -21.14
N ASP A 96 1.35 17.60 -21.92
CA ASP A 96 0.95 17.50 -23.32
C ASP A 96 1.96 16.67 -24.13
N ALA A 97 3.26 16.85 -23.86
CA ALA A 97 4.33 16.09 -24.53
C ALA A 97 4.29 14.59 -24.18
N VAL A 98 4.20 14.23 -22.90
CA VAL A 98 4.17 12.80 -22.49
C VAL A 98 2.89 12.11 -22.96
N LYS A 99 1.77 12.82 -22.97
CA LYS A 99 0.50 12.31 -23.50
C LYS A 99 0.59 12.04 -25.01
N GLU A 100 1.21 12.93 -25.79
CA GLU A 100 1.45 12.70 -27.22
C GLU A 100 2.37 11.50 -27.47
N ILE A 101 3.42 11.33 -26.67
CA ILE A 101 4.28 10.15 -26.76
C ILE A 101 3.47 8.86 -26.51
N ALA A 102 2.64 8.86 -25.48
CA ALA A 102 1.79 7.70 -25.16
C ALA A 102 0.78 7.40 -26.27
N LYS A 103 0.09 8.41 -26.81
CA LYS A 103 -0.85 8.24 -27.93
C LYS A 103 -0.18 7.66 -29.17
N LYS A 104 1.00 8.16 -29.50
CA LYS A 104 1.77 7.66 -30.65
C LYS A 104 2.19 6.22 -30.44
N GLU A 105 2.74 5.88 -29.25
CA GLU A 105 3.14 4.53 -28.94
C GLU A 105 1.97 3.55 -28.99
N LEU A 106 0.82 3.93 -28.47
CA LEU A 106 -0.37 3.08 -28.42
C LEU A 106 -1.18 3.04 -29.72
N SER A 107 -0.77 3.77 -30.76
CA SER A 107 -1.40 3.75 -32.07
C SER A 107 -0.81 2.68 -33.01
N ASP A 108 -1.57 2.31 -34.03
CA ASP A 108 -1.15 1.39 -35.11
C ASP A 108 -0.72 -0.01 -34.63
N LYS A 109 -1.35 -0.50 -33.57
CA LYS A 109 -1.06 -1.83 -33.01
C LYS A 109 -2.25 -2.47 -32.32
N LYS A 110 -2.08 -3.72 -31.90
CA LYS A 110 -2.97 -4.45 -31.00
C LYS A 110 -2.85 -3.91 -29.60
N LEU A 111 -3.97 -3.71 -28.93
CA LEU A 111 -4.05 -3.19 -27.57
C LEU A 111 -4.90 -4.10 -26.67
N TYR A 112 -4.61 -4.02 -25.38
CA TYR A 112 -5.39 -4.61 -24.29
C TYR A 112 -6.06 -3.49 -23.51
N VAL A 113 -7.38 -3.55 -23.42
CA VAL A 113 -8.18 -2.55 -22.69
C VAL A 113 -8.94 -3.28 -21.59
N VAL A 114 -8.70 -2.86 -20.35
CA VAL A 114 -9.41 -3.39 -19.19
C VAL A 114 -10.15 -2.25 -18.51
N ASP A 115 -11.47 -2.42 -18.41
CA ASP A 115 -12.35 -1.57 -17.61
C ASP A 115 -12.58 -2.24 -16.26
N ALA A 116 -12.31 -1.55 -15.19
CA ALA A 116 -12.37 -2.08 -13.83
C ALA A 116 -12.73 -1.00 -12.82
N PHE A 117 -12.98 -1.41 -11.58
CA PHE A 117 -13.24 -0.47 -10.49
C PHE A 117 -12.10 -0.48 -9.48
N CYS A 118 -11.80 0.70 -8.95
CA CYS A 118 -10.99 0.90 -7.77
C CYS A 118 -11.92 1.29 -6.61
N GLY A 119 -12.07 0.39 -5.63
CA GLY A 119 -13.00 0.55 -4.52
C GLY A 119 -14.20 -0.40 -4.57
N ALA A 120 -14.41 -1.14 -3.47
CA ALA A 120 -15.48 -2.12 -3.36
C ALA A 120 -16.86 -1.51 -3.12
N ASN A 121 -16.93 -0.29 -2.61
CA ASN A 121 -18.20 0.39 -2.37
C ASN A 121 -18.70 1.08 -3.64
N LYS A 122 -19.88 0.70 -4.11
CA LYS A 122 -20.47 1.22 -5.34
C LYS A 122 -20.66 2.74 -5.36
N ASP A 123 -20.93 3.35 -4.22
CA ASP A 123 -21.19 4.80 -4.13
C ASP A 123 -19.92 5.66 -4.21
N THR A 124 -18.75 5.05 -3.97
CA THR A 124 -17.48 5.78 -3.84
C THR A 124 -16.38 5.24 -4.74
N ARG A 125 -16.62 4.13 -5.45
CA ARG A 125 -15.66 3.53 -6.37
C ARG A 125 -15.34 4.44 -7.55
N MET A 126 -14.15 4.27 -8.08
CA MET A 126 -13.72 4.93 -9.31
C MET A 126 -13.73 3.94 -10.47
N ALA A 127 -14.41 4.28 -11.55
CA ALA A 127 -14.38 3.52 -12.79
C ALA A 127 -13.11 3.89 -13.57
N VAL A 128 -12.28 2.90 -13.88
CA VAL A 128 -10.97 3.13 -14.51
C VAL A 128 -10.85 2.34 -15.80
N ARG A 129 -10.38 3.00 -16.84
CA ARG A 129 -10.02 2.36 -18.11
C ARG A 129 -8.51 2.31 -18.24
N PHE A 130 -7.97 1.10 -18.34
CA PHE A 130 -6.55 0.86 -18.58
C PHE A 130 -6.33 0.51 -20.05
N ILE A 131 -5.45 1.26 -20.71
CA ILE A 131 -5.07 1.04 -22.10
C ILE A 131 -3.60 0.62 -22.12
N MET A 132 -3.33 -0.60 -22.58
CA MET A 132 -2.02 -1.24 -22.46
C MET A 132 -1.63 -1.92 -23.78
N GLU A 133 -0.33 -2.07 -24.00
CA GLU A 133 0.23 -2.75 -25.16
C GLU A 133 0.81 -4.14 -24.84
N VAL A 134 0.80 -4.55 -23.56
CA VAL A 134 1.41 -5.80 -23.08
C VAL A 134 0.34 -6.67 -22.39
N ALA A 135 0.22 -7.92 -22.82
CA ALA A 135 -0.81 -8.83 -22.35
C ALA A 135 -0.75 -9.08 -20.83
N TRP A 136 0.42 -9.35 -20.27
CA TRP A 136 0.53 -9.64 -18.85
C TRP A 136 0.28 -8.40 -17.95
N GLN A 137 0.39 -7.19 -18.48
CA GLN A 137 -0.05 -5.99 -17.75
C GLN A 137 -1.56 -5.96 -17.60
N ALA A 138 -2.29 -6.42 -18.60
CA ALA A 138 -3.75 -6.60 -18.50
C ALA A 138 -4.10 -7.70 -17.48
N HIS A 139 -3.31 -8.76 -17.39
CA HIS A 139 -3.44 -9.80 -16.38
C HIS A 139 -3.22 -9.23 -14.96
N PHE A 140 -2.19 -8.41 -14.78
CA PHE A 140 -1.95 -7.71 -13.52
C PHE A 140 -3.15 -6.85 -13.10
N VAL A 141 -3.69 -6.05 -14.03
CA VAL A 141 -4.87 -5.22 -13.77
C VAL A 141 -6.08 -6.07 -13.40
N LYS A 142 -6.30 -7.19 -14.11
CA LYS A 142 -7.39 -8.12 -13.80
C LYS A 142 -7.27 -8.70 -12.40
N ASN A 143 -6.06 -9.02 -11.95
CA ASN A 143 -5.83 -9.51 -10.59
C ASN A 143 -6.05 -8.43 -9.53
N MET A 144 -5.61 -7.19 -9.81
CA MET A 144 -5.49 -6.16 -8.77
C MET A 144 -6.70 -5.24 -8.65
N PHE A 145 -7.53 -5.11 -9.68
CA PHE A 145 -8.70 -4.24 -9.66
C PHE A 145 -9.99 -5.04 -9.65
N ILE A 146 -11.07 -4.42 -9.17
CA ILE A 146 -12.36 -5.07 -9.04
C ILE A 146 -12.98 -5.18 -10.43
N GLN A 147 -13.32 -6.41 -10.83
CA GLN A 147 -13.88 -6.68 -12.13
C GLN A 147 -15.38 -6.34 -12.16
N PRO A 148 -15.83 -5.58 -13.17
CA PRO A 148 -17.25 -5.27 -13.35
C PRO A 148 -18.06 -6.53 -13.70
N GLU A 149 -19.33 -6.51 -13.32
CA GLU A 149 -20.30 -7.45 -13.84
C GLU A 149 -20.55 -7.19 -15.34
N ALA A 150 -21.00 -8.20 -16.10
CA ALA A 150 -21.26 -8.06 -17.52
C ALA A 150 -22.21 -6.91 -17.86
N SER A 151 -23.25 -6.71 -17.04
CA SER A 151 -24.20 -5.61 -17.19
C SER A 151 -23.60 -4.23 -16.96
N GLU A 152 -22.55 -4.13 -16.12
CA GLU A 152 -21.84 -2.89 -15.85
C GLU A 152 -20.90 -2.50 -16.99
N LEU A 153 -20.46 -3.47 -17.81
CA LEU A 153 -19.61 -3.22 -18.97
C LEU A 153 -20.37 -2.69 -20.19
N GLU A 154 -21.67 -2.96 -20.30
CA GLU A 154 -22.47 -2.53 -21.46
C GLU A 154 -22.48 -1.02 -21.68
N ASN A 155 -22.48 -0.24 -20.60
CA ASN A 155 -22.48 1.20 -20.60
C ASN A 155 -21.38 1.76 -19.69
N PHE A 156 -20.21 1.16 -19.72
CA PHE A 156 -19.11 1.58 -18.87
C PHE A 156 -18.58 2.96 -19.30
N GLU A 157 -18.67 3.93 -18.39
CA GLU A 157 -18.09 5.25 -18.52
C GLU A 157 -16.97 5.42 -17.51
N PRO A 158 -15.70 5.53 -17.95
CA PRO A 158 -14.59 5.67 -17.02
C PRO A 158 -14.53 7.06 -16.40
N ASP A 159 -14.29 7.08 -15.08
CA ASP A 159 -13.95 8.31 -14.34
C ASP A 159 -12.48 8.69 -14.54
N PHE A 160 -11.62 7.70 -14.80
CA PHE A 160 -10.18 7.86 -14.89
C PHE A 160 -9.60 6.98 -16.01
N ILE A 161 -8.61 7.49 -16.74
CA ILE A 161 -7.95 6.79 -17.85
C ILE A 161 -6.47 6.62 -17.54
N VAL A 162 -5.97 5.39 -17.70
CA VAL A 162 -4.54 5.06 -17.59
C VAL A 162 -4.00 4.68 -18.98
N TYR A 163 -3.03 5.44 -19.45
CA TYR A 163 -2.29 5.16 -20.69
C TYR A 163 -0.95 4.52 -20.32
N ASN A 164 -0.79 3.22 -20.55
CA ASN A 164 0.44 2.52 -20.26
C ASN A 164 1.24 2.24 -21.53
N ALA A 165 2.18 3.13 -21.82
CA ALA A 165 3.07 3.09 -22.97
C ALA A 165 4.48 2.65 -22.58
N SER A 166 4.59 1.42 -22.02
CA SER A 166 5.83 0.88 -21.43
C SER A 166 7.01 0.84 -22.39
N LYS A 167 6.75 0.70 -23.70
CA LYS A 167 7.80 0.58 -24.73
C LYS A 167 8.34 1.93 -25.20
N ALA A 168 7.66 3.02 -24.86
CA ALA A 168 8.09 4.38 -25.24
C ALA A 168 9.15 4.94 -24.27
N LYS A 169 9.77 6.04 -24.69
CA LYS A 169 10.72 6.81 -23.90
C LYS A 169 10.48 8.30 -24.07
N VAL A 170 10.79 9.09 -23.04
CA VAL A 170 10.81 10.54 -23.11
C VAL A 170 12.24 10.99 -23.39
N GLU A 171 12.63 11.08 -24.66
CA GLU A 171 14.00 11.40 -25.04
C GLU A 171 14.42 12.83 -24.63
N ASN A 172 13.50 13.77 -24.71
CA ASN A 172 13.72 15.18 -24.37
C ASN A 172 13.31 15.53 -22.92
N TYR A 173 13.43 14.59 -21.99
CA TYR A 173 12.95 14.76 -20.61
C TYR A 173 13.56 15.97 -19.90
N LYS A 174 14.82 16.30 -20.17
CA LYS A 174 15.49 17.46 -19.55
C LYS A 174 14.81 18.79 -19.91
N GLU A 175 14.43 18.93 -21.16
CA GLU A 175 13.73 20.13 -21.67
C GLU A 175 12.33 20.28 -21.05
N LEU A 176 11.72 19.13 -20.69
CA LEU A 176 10.40 19.08 -20.08
C LEU A 176 10.43 19.17 -18.54
N GLY A 177 11.60 19.30 -17.94
CA GLY A 177 11.74 19.33 -16.48
C GLY A 177 11.48 18.01 -15.77
N LEU A 178 11.56 16.88 -16.50
CA LEU A 178 11.39 15.54 -15.95
C LEU A 178 12.74 14.95 -15.48
N ASN A 179 12.68 13.86 -14.71
CA ASN A 179 13.86 13.28 -14.08
C ASN A 179 14.68 12.38 -15.02
N SER A 180 14.02 11.61 -15.88
CA SER A 180 14.65 10.64 -16.78
C SER A 180 13.78 10.37 -18.02
N GLU A 181 14.22 9.43 -18.86
CA GLU A 181 13.41 8.93 -20.00
C GLU A 181 12.14 8.21 -19.57
N THR A 182 12.03 7.87 -18.28
CA THR A 182 10.85 7.26 -17.66
C THR A 182 9.96 8.35 -17.07
N ALA A 183 8.66 8.22 -17.24
CA ALA A 183 7.71 9.16 -16.66
C ALA A 183 6.43 8.47 -16.21
N VAL A 184 6.00 8.81 -15.01
CA VAL A 184 4.71 8.43 -14.43
C VAL A 184 4.02 9.72 -14.03
N VAL A 185 3.15 10.22 -14.89
CA VAL A 185 2.57 11.57 -14.79
C VAL A 185 1.06 11.50 -14.60
N PHE A 186 0.58 12.21 -13.59
CA PHE A 186 -0.84 12.33 -13.27
C PHE A 186 -1.37 13.70 -13.61
N ASN A 187 -2.51 13.74 -14.27
CA ASN A 187 -3.31 14.95 -14.41
C ASN A 187 -4.60 14.78 -13.60
N ILE A 188 -4.65 15.40 -12.43
CA ILE A 188 -5.77 15.27 -11.49
C ILE A 188 -7.04 15.90 -12.06
N THR A 189 -6.90 17.00 -12.79
CA THR A 189 -8.02 17.76 -13.36
C THR A 189 -8.70 17.01 -14.49
N SER A 190 -7.92 16.48 -15.44
CA SER A 190 -8.44 15.68 -16.56
C SER A 190 -8.68 14.21 -16.19
N ARG A 191 -8.24 13.77 -15.01
CA ARG A 191 -8.37 12.40 -14.50
C ARG A 191 -7.69 11.37 -15.39
N GLU A 192 -6.40 11.58 -15.60
CA GLU A 192 -5.58 10.74 -16.46
C GLU A 192 -4.21 10.46 -15.83
N GLN A 193 -3.68 9.28 -16.14
CA GLN A 193 -2.29 8.88 -15.85
C GLN A 193 -1.62 8.44 -17.14
N VAL A 194 -0.37 8.87 -17.34
CA VAL A 194 0.50 8.40 -18.41
C VAL A 194 1.71 7.70 -17.81
N ILE A 195 1.99 6.48 -18.24
CA ILE A 195 3.15 5.69 -17.84
C ILE A 195 4.02 5.44 -19.07
N ILE A 196 5.30 5.81 -18.99
CA ILE A 196 6.27 5.68 -20.09
C ILE A 196 7.54 5.00 -19.56
N ASN A 197 8.06 4.04 -20.32
CA ASN A 197 9.36 3.38 -20.12
C ASN A 197 9.51 2.56 -18.82
N THR A 198 8.42 2.17 -18.20
CA THR A 198 8.45 1.17 -17.12
C THR A 198 7.39 0.12 -17.37
N TRP A 199 7.77 -1.15 -17.20
CA TRP A 199 6.89 -2.29 -17.38
C TRP A 199 6.26 -2.75 -16.05
N TYR A 200 6.75 -2.21 -14.94
CA TYR A 200 6.33 -2.62 -13.61
C TYR A 200 4.84 -2.30 -13.37
N GLY A 201 4.03 -3.34 -13.17
CA GLY A 201 2.58 -3.22 -13.00
C GLY A 201 2.16 -2.41 -11.77
N GLY A 202 3.01 -2.38 -10.74
CA GLY A 202 2.79 -1.62 -9.52
C GLY A 202 2.62 -0.11 -9.72
N GLU A 203 3.06 0.46 -10.85
CA GLU A 203 2.80 1.87 -11.16
C GLU A 203 1.32 2.14 -11.43
N MET A 204 0.60 1.20 -12.06
CA MET A 204 -0.86 1.30 -12.23
C MET A 204 -1.58 1.13 -10.89
N LYS A 205 -1.19 0.11 -10.12
CA LYS A 205 -1.79 -0.18 -8.81
C LYS A 205 -1.64 1.00 -7.86
N LYS A 206 -0.42 1.43 -7.60
CA LYS A 206 -0.13 2.53 -6.67
C LYS A 206 -0.51 3.89 -7.23
N GLY A 207 -0.52 4.04 -8.54
CA GLY A 207 -1.04 5.23 -9.20
C GLY A 207 -2.51 5.46 -8.87
N MET A 208 -3.35 4.45 -8.98
CA MET A 208 -4.76 4.55 -8.61
C MET A 208 -4.96 4.72 -7.10
N PHE A 209 -4.14 4.08 -6.28
CA PHE A 209 -4.14 4.35 -4.84
C PHE A 209 -3.84 5.81 -4.53
N SER A 210 -2.83 6.39 -5.16
CA SER A 210 -2.52 7.83 -5.02
C SER A 210 -3.70 8.71 -5.43
N MET A 211 -4.42 8.33 -6.48
CA MET A 211 -5.60 9.08 -6.91
C MET A 211 -6.77 8.95 -5.93
N MET A 212 -7.02 7.77 -5.38
CA MET A 212 -7.99 7.60 -4.30
C MET A 212 -7.61 8.44 -3.08
N ASN A 213 -6.31 8.50 -2.75
CA ASN A 213 -5.78 9.37 -1.68
C ASN A 213 -5.94 10.87 -1.96
N TYR A 214 -6.13 11.27 -3.21
CA TYR A 214 -6.48 12.65 -3.53
C TYR A 214 -7.98 12.90 -3.43
N TYR A 215 -8.79 12.09 -4.11
CA TYR A 215 -10.22 12.38 -4.26
C TYR A 215 -11.05 12.06 -3.02
N LEU A 216 -10.79 10.95 -2.32
CA LEU A 216 -11.64 10.50 -1.21
C LEU A 216 -11.55 11.40 0.04
N PRO A 217 -10.37 11.80 0.52
CA PRO A 217 -10.32 12.68 1.69
C PRO A 217 -10.99 14.04 1.47
N LEU A 218 -10.96 14.56 0.25
CA LEU A 218 -11.66 15.81 -0.10
C LEU A 218 -13.18 15.66 -0.04
N LYS A 219 -13.69 14.43 -0.07
CA LYS A 219 -15.12 14.10 0.08
C LYS A 219 -15.48 13.65 1.51
N GLY A 220 -14.56 13.77 2.46
CA GLY A 220 -14.79 13.39 3.85
C GLY A 220 -14.68 11.90 4.14
N MET A 221 -13.93 11.15 3.33
CA MET A 221 -13.67 9.73 3.52
C MET A 221 -12.20 9.48 3.91
N ALA A 222 -11.95 8.46 4.74
CA ALA A 222 -10.59 8.03 5.00
C ALA A 222 -10.09 7.14 3.85
N SER A 223 -8.87 7.40 3.42
CA SER A 223 -8.14 6.57 2.45
C SER A 223 -6.84 6.12 3.12
N MET A 224 -6.59 4.81 3.14
CA MET A 224 -5.65 4.22 4.10
C MET A 224 -4.76 3.16 3.45
N HIS A 225 -3.47 3.28 3.69
CA HIS A 225 -2.49 2.23 3.41
C HIS A 225 -2.43 1.28 4.61
N CYS A 226 -3.32 0.31 4.62
CA CYS A 226 -3.50 -0.62 5.72
C CYS A 226 -4.03 -1.97 5.22
N SER A 227 -3.88 -3.01 6.03
CA SER A 227 -4.67 -4.23 5.91
C SER A 227 -5.91 -4.16 6.81
N ALA A 228 -6.91 -4.96 6.53
CA ALA A 228 -8.15 -4.98 7.30
C ALA A 228 -8.75 -6.39 7.34
N ASN A 229 -9.37 -6.72 8.47
CA ASN A 229 -10.08 -7.97 8.67
C ASN A 229 -11.31 -7.80 9.57
N THR A 230 -12.15 -8.83 9.60
CA THR A 230 -13.27 -8.94 10.53
C THR A 230 -13.17 -10.22 11.35
N ASP A 231 -14.04 -10.38 12.36
CA ASP A 231 -14.25 -11.69 12.95
C ASP A 231 -14.97 -12.65 11.96
N MET A 232 -15.17 -13.90 12.37
CA MET A 232 -15.79 -14.91 11.51
C MET A 232 -17.27 -14.64 11.22
N ASP A 233 -17.90 -13.74 11.98
CA ASP A 233 -19.29 -13.30 11.75
C ASP A 233 -19.38 -12.05 10.84
N GLY A 234 -18.25 -11.57 10.34
CA GLY A 234 -18.17 -10.37 9.50
C GLY A 234 -18.34 -9.06 10.29
N LYS A 235 -18.05 -9.10 11.59
CA LYS A 235 -18.14 -7.96 12.52
C LYS A 235 -16.78 -7.66 13.13
N ASN A 236 -16.72 -6.72 14.06
CA ASN A 236 -15.49 -6.38 14.78
C ASN A 236 -14.30 -6.12 13.84
N THR A 237 -14.51 -5.20 12.92
CA THR A 237 -13.49 -4.82 11.94
C THR A 237 -12.27 -4.22 12.64
N ALA A 238 -11.09 -4.68 12.24
CA ALA A 238 -9.80 -4.14 12.66
C ALA A 238 -8.98 -3.71 11.43
N ILE A 239 -8.27 -2.60 11.56
CA ILE A 239 -7.35 -2.10 10.54
C ILE A 239 -5.93 -2.03 11.09
N PHE A 240 -4.96 -2.42 10.26
CA PHE A 240 -3.56 -2.55 10.62
C PHE A 240 -2.72 -1.69 9.68
N PHE A 241 -2.07 -0.70 10.24
CA PHE A 241 -1.05 0.09 9.54
C PHE A 241 0.33 -0.41 9.93
N GLY A 242 1.27 -0.34 9.02
CA GLY A 242 2.65 -0.71 9.29
C GLY A 242 3.51 -0.70 8.04
N LEU A 243 4.78 -0.39 8.21
CA LEU A 243 5.77 -0.45 7.15
C LEU A 243 6.28 -1.89 6.96
N SER A 244 7.07 -2.11 5.92
CA SER A 244 7.70 -3.42 5.67
C SER A 244 8.45 -3.93 6.91
N GLY A 245 8.29 -5.21 7.23
CA GLY A 245 8.98 -5.85 8.35
C GLY A 245 8.34 -5.67 9.72
N THR A 246 7.21 -4.95 9.83
CA THR A 246 6.50 -4.75 11.10
C THR A 246 5.51 -5.88 11.45
N GLY A 247 5.26 -6.79 10.51
CA GLY A 247 4.33 -7.90 10.69
C GLY A 247 2.91 -7.62 10.20
N LYS A 248 2.68 -6.56 9.43
CA LYS A 248 1.33 -6.17 8.93
C LYS A 248 0.60 -7.34 8.27
N THR A 249 1.19 -7.99 7.29
CA THR A 249 0.58 -9.12 6.59
C THR A 249 0.36 -10.32 7.52
N THR A 250 1.37 -10.69 8.28
CA THR A 250 1.32 -11.85 9.19
C THR A 250 0.26 -11.69 10.29
N LEU A 251 0.16 -10.50 10.87
CA LEU A 251 -0.74 -10.24 12.00
C LEU A 251 -2.18 -9.99 11.56
N SER A 252 -2.40 -9.46 10.36
CA SER A 252 -3.75 -9.26 9.80
C SER A 252 -4.33 -10.54 9.18
N THR A 253 -3.48 -11.49 8.77
CA THR A 253 -3.87 -12.80 8.26
C THR A 253 -3.91 -13.79 9.43
N ASP A 254 -5.08 -14.01 9.97
CA ASP A 254 -5.34 -14.90 11.10
C ASP A 254 -6.41 -15.90 10.68
N PRO A 255 -6.22 -17.22 10.87
CA PRO A 255 -7.24 -18.22 10.54
C PRO A 255 -8.57 -18.05 11.31
N LYS A 256 -8.56 -17.29 12.40
CA LYS A 256 -9.76 -16.90 13.16
C LYS A 256 -10.45 -15.63 12.65
N ARG A 257 -9.93 -15.02 11.60
CA ARG A 257 -10.44 -13.76 11.04
C ARG A 257 -10.72 -13.88 9.56
N LEU A 258 -11.60 -13.04 9.04
CA LEU A 258 -11.87 -12.92 7.60
C LEU A 258 -11.12 -11.70 7.04
N LEU A 259 -10.30 -11.89 6.03
CA LEU A 259 -9.55 -10.82 5.37
C LEU A 259 -10.48 -9.96 4.52
N ILE A 260 -10.50 -8.65 4.75
CA ILE A 260 -11.11 -7.66 3.82
C ILE A 260 -10.12 -7.39 2.69
N GLY A 261 -8.89 -7.09 3.03
CA GLY A 261 -7.79 -6.84 2.09
C GLY A 261 -6.46 -6.68 2.80
N ASP A 262 -5.38 -6.73 2.04
CA ASP A 262 -4.02 -6.76 2.59
C ASP A 262 -3.28 -5.42 2.56
N ASP A 263 -3.77 -4.41 1.81
CA ASP A 263 -2.92 -3.25 1.52
C ASP A 263 -3.63 -1.88 1.45
N GLU A 264 -4.78 -1.77 0.75
CA GLU A 264 -5.39 -0.48 0.42
C GLU A 264 -6.89 -0.47 0.73
N HIS A 265 -7.33 0.46 1.58
CA HIS A 265 -8.72 0.52 2.03
C HIS A 265 -9.24 1.96 2.10
N GLY A 266 -10.54 2.09 1.92
CA GLY A 266 -11.31 3.27 2.27
C GLY A 266 -12.17 3.02 3.49
N TRP A 267 -12.57 4.11 4.13
CA TRP A 267 -13.55 4.09 5.22
C TRP A 267 -14.51 5.25 5.02
N ASP A 268 -15.73 4.90 4.64
CA ASP A 268 -16.83 5.82 4.42
C ASP A 268 -17.95 5.61 5.47
N ASP A 269 -19.12 6.17 5.23
CA ASP A 269 -20.26 6.03 6.14
C ASP A 269 -20.85 4.62 6.19
N ASN A 270 -20.50 3.75 5.25
CA ASN A 270 -20.96 2.36 5.20
C ASN A 270 -19.96 1.36 5.83
N GLY A 271 -18.77 1.82 6.19
CA GLY A 271 -17.75 1.00 6.82
C GLY A 271 -16.42 0.97 6.04
N VAL A 272 -15.61 -0.02 6.34
CA VAL A 272 -14.28 -0.23 5.73
C VAL A 272 -14.42 -1.10 4.49
N PHE A 273 -13.81 -0.68 3.39
CA PHE A 273 -13.87 -1.41 2.12
C PHE A 273 -12.51 -1.47 1.42
N ASN A 274 -12.27 -2.57 0.73
CA ASN A 274 -11.06 -2.77 -0.05
C ASN A 274 -11.11 -1.92 -1.34
N PHE A 275 -9.98 -1.34 -1.74
CA PHE A 275 -9.86 -0.70 -3.06
C PHE A 275 -9.61 -1.72 -4.16
N GLU A 276 -9.09 -2.88 -3.82
CA GLU A 276 -8.52 -3.85 -4.74
C GLU A 276 -9.38 -5.10 -4.91
N GLY A 277 -9.22 -5.77 -6.04
CA GLY A 277 -9.83 -7.07 -6.32
C GLY A 277 -8.93 -8.26 -5.99
N GLY A 278 -7.70 -8.02 -5.59
CA GLY A 278 -6.72 -9.06 -5.31
C GLY A 278 -5.62 -8.63 -4.36
N CYS A 279 -4.60 -9.45 -4.27
CA CYS A 279 -3.44 -9.24 -3.40
C CYS A 279 -2.15 -9.19 -4.23
N TYR A 280 -1.18 -8.41 -3.74
CA TYR A 280 0.12 -8.23 -4.37
C TYR A 280 1.23 -8.42 -3.32
N ALA A 281 1.71 -9.65 -3.22
CA ALA A 281 2.63 -10.07 -2.16
C ALA A 281 4.07 -10.18 -2.63
N LYS A 282 5.03 -9.92 -1.74
CA LYS A 282 6.43 -10.29 -1.93
C LYS A 282 6.58 -11.81 -1.79
N VAL A 283 7.41 -12.40 -2.64
CA VAL A 283 7.66 -13.85 -2.64
C VAL A 283 9.14 -14.20 -2.46
N ILE A 284 10.00 -13.21 -2.20
CA ILE A 284 11.38 -13.50 -1.83
C ILE A 284 11.42 -14.31 -0.53
N ASP A 285 12.21 -15.37 -0.51
CA ASP A 285 12.33 -16.30 0.62
C ASP A 285 10.99 -16.96 1.05
N LEU A 286 9.98 -16.97 0.18
CA LEU A 286 8.67 -17.55 0.46
C LEU A 286 8.80 -19.04 0.76
N SER A 287 8.15 -19.49 1.84
CA SER A 287 8.00 -20.90 2.17
C SER A 287 6.55 -21.23 2.52
N LYS A 288 6.15 -22.46 2.18
CA LYS A 288 4.80 -22.96 2.45
C LYS A 288 4.52 -23.05 3.97
N GLU A 289 5.57 -23.31 4.76
CA GLU A 289 5.47 -23.47 6.21
C GLU A 289 5.22 -22.13 6.90
N ASN A 290 5.88 -21.07 6.44
CA ASN A 290 5.82 -19.76 7.08
C ASN A 290 4.64 -18.92 6.60
N GLU A 291 4.31 -19.00 5.29
CA GLU A 291 3.28 -18.18 4.67
C GLU A 291 2.39 -19.05 3.75
N PRO A 292 1.63 -19.98 4.35
CA PRO A 292 0.84 -20.95 3.58
C PRO A 292 -0.23 -20.31 2.71
N ASP A 293 -0.85 -19.22 3.13
CA ASP A 293 -1.90 -18.55 2.37
C ASP A 293 -1.36 -17.95 1.06
N ILE A 294 -0.22 -17.28 1.12
CA ILE A 294 0.43 -16.72 -0.08
C ILE A 294 0.92 -17.86 -0.98
N TYR A 295 1.60 -18.86 -0.41
CA TYR A 295 2.10 -19.99 -1.19
C TYR A 295 0.97 -20.73 -1.93
N ASN A 296 -0.12 -21.01 -1.25
CA ASN A 296 -1.27 -21.73 -1.83
C ASN A 296 -2.07 -20.87 -2.82
N ALA A 297 -1.92 -19.55 -2.78
CA ALA A 297 -2.52 -18.64 -3.77
C ALA A 297 -1.75 -18.59 -5.09
N ILE A 298 -0.51 -19.08 -5.12
CA ILE A 298 0.31 -19.19 -6.34
C ILE A 298 -0.14 -20.43 -7.11
N LYS A 299 -1.09 -20.24 -8.00
CA LYS A 299 -1.69 -21.27 -8.84
C LYS A 299 -2.16 -20.65 -10.15
N ARG A 300 -2.86 -21.39 -11.01
CA ARG A 300 -3.46 -20.85 -12.22
C ARG A 300 -4.18 -19.52 -11.93
N ASP A 301 -4.04 -18.55 -12.82
CA ASP A 301 -4.53 -17.17 -12.75
C ASP A 301 -3.69 -16.20 -11.86
N ALA A 302 -2.83 -16.71 -11.01
CA ALA A 302 -1.81 -15.86 -10.37
C ALA A 302 -0.71 -15.46 -11.38
N LEU A 303 -0.12 -14.29 -11.17
CA LEU A 303 0.96 -13.75 -11.99
C LEU A 303 2.18 -13.46 -11.10
N LEU A 304 3.27 -14.19 -11.35
CA LEU A 304 4.57 -13.98 -10.72
C LEU A 304 5.37 -12.94 -11.51
N GLU A 305 6.16 -12.15 -10.81
CA GLU A 305 7.04 -11.14 -11.40
C GLU A 305 8.47 -11.31 -10.90
N ASN A 306 9.40 -11.42 -11.85
CA ASN A 306 10.84 -11.42 -11.63
C ASN A 306 11.38 -12.57 -10.77
N VAL A 307 10.64 -13.66 -10.63
CA VAL A 307 11.17 -14.86 -9.97
C VAL A 307 12.05 -15.65 -10.95
N THR A 308 13.02 -16.37 -10.42
CA THR A 308 13.85 -17.28 -11.23
C THR A 308 13.12 -18.61 -11.38
N VAL A 309 12.94 -19.03 -12.63
CA VAL A 309 12.27 -20.27 -13.01
C VAL A 309 13.16 -21.03 -13.99
N ASP A 310 13.44 -22.30 -13.70
CA ASP A 310 14.25 -23.14 -14.57
C ASP A 310 13.48 -23.67 -15.81
N GLY A 311 14.18 -24.41 -16.66
CA GLY A 311 13.59 -24.97 -17.88
C GLY A 311 12.48 -26.00 -17.66
N ALA A 312 12.34 -26.53 -16.45
CA ALA A 312 11.27 -27.45 -16.02
C ALA A 312 10.10 -26.72 -15.31
N GLY A 313 10.16 -25.41 -15.20
CA GLY A 313 9.14 -24.61 -14.53
C GLY A 313 9.30 -24.51 -13.01
N LYS A 314 10.42 -25.01 -12.46
CA LYS A 314 10.67 -24.96 -11.02
C LYS A 314 11.07 -23.56 -10.58
N ILE A 315 10.43 -23.07 -9.51
CA ILE A 315 10.64 -21.74 -8.97
C ILE A 315 11.72 -21.77 -7.88
N ASP A 316 12.65 -20.82 -7.93
CA ASP A 316 13.59 -20.53 -6.85
C ASP A 316 13.23 -19.20 -6.17
N PHE A 317 12.47 -19.27 -5.08
CA PHE A 317 12.08 -18.08 -4.31
C PHE A 317 13.24 -17.43 -3.53
N LYS A 318 14.39 -18.07 -3.44
CA LYS A 318 15.57 -17.54 -2.72
C LYS A 318 16.49 -16.75 -3.61
N ASP A 319 16.36 -16.89 -4.92
CA ASP A 319 17.22 -16.20 -5.88
C ASP A 319 16.91 -14.69 -5.91
N LYS A 320 17.94 -13.91 -5.61
CA LYS A 320 17.92 -12.44 -5.58
C LYS A 320 18.68 -11.82 -6.75
N SER A 321 19.09 -12.63 -7.73
CA SER A 321 19.94 -12.17 -8.84
C SER A 321 19.26 -11.12 -9.73
N VAL A 322 17.95 -11.21 -9.90
CA VAL A 322 17.16 -10.21 -10.64
C VAL A 322 16.78 -9.05 -9.71
N THR A 323 16.15 -9.36 -8.60
CA THR A 323 15.71 -8.37 -7.60
C THR A 323 15.35 -9.05 -6.29
N GLU A 324 15.42 -8.31 -5.18
CA GLU A 324 14.82 -8.73 -3.92
C GLU A 324 13.30 -8.45 -3.86
N ASN A 325 12.76 -7.70 -4.82
CA ASN A 325 11.35 -7.33 -4.91
C ASN A 325 10.56 -8.25 -5.84
N THR A 326 10.79 -9.56 -5.75
CA THR A 326 9.97 -10.53 -6.45
C THR A 326 8.53 -10.51 -5.92
N ARG A 327 7.56 -10.63 -6.81
CA ARG A 327 6.15 -10.43 -6.48
C ARG A 327 5.25 -11.51 -7.07
N VAL A 328 4.06 -11.64 -6.48
CA VAL A 328 2.92 -12.34 -7.06
C VAL A 328 1.67 -11.48 -6.91
N SER A 329 0.87 -11.39 -7.98
CA SER A 329 -0.50 -10.89 -7.90
C SER A 329 -1.48 -12.05 -8.11
N TYR A 330 -2.58 -12.04 -7.37
CA TYR A 330 -3.63 -13.04 -7.49
C TYR A 330 -4.99 -12.48 -7.08
N PRO A 331 -6.10 -13.01 -7.64
CA PRO A 331 -7.43 -12.64 -7.20
C PRO A 331 -7.62 -12.95 -5.72
N ILE A 332 -8.39 -12.12 -5.01
CA ILE A 332 -8.59 -12.30 -3.55
C ILE A 332 -9.26 -13.65 -3.24
N GLU A 333 -10.01 -14.20 -4.18
CA GLU A 333 -10.66 -15.52 -4.05
C GLU A 333 -9.67 -16.68 -3.94
N HIS A 334 -8.40 -16.47 -4.25
CA HIS A 334 -7.35 -17.47 -3.97
C HIS A 334 -7.09 -17.64 -2.48
N ILE A 335 -7.48 -16.66 -1.65
CA ILE A 335 -7.44 -16.75 -0.19
C ILE A 335 -8.74 -17.39 0.32
N LYS A 336 -8.59 -18.32 1.27
CA LYS A 336 -9.71 -19.12 1.76
C LYS A 336 -10.67 -18.33 2.67
N ASN A 337 -10.14 -17.55 3.59
CA ASN A 337 -10.92 -16.83 4.61
C ASN A 337 -11.01 -15.35 4.26
N ILE A 338 -11.96 -14.98 3.42
CA ILE A 338 -12.18 -13.59 3.01
C ILE A 338 -13.55 -13.09 3.48
N ALA A 339 -13.58 -11.80 3.86
CA ALA A 339 -14.79 -11.09 4.20
C ALA A 339 -15.50 -10.64 2.93
N LYS A 340 -16.72 -11.10 2.74
CA LYS A 340 -17.59 -10.64 1.67
C LYS A 340 -18.88 -10.10 2.27
N ASN A 341 -19.31 -8.93 1.85
CA ASN A 341 -20.65 -8.47 2.17
C ASN A 341 -21.70 -9.27 1.36
N VAL A 342 -22.96 -8.96 1.55
CA VAL A 342 -24.09 -9.62 0.88
C VAL A 342 -24.01 -9.57 -0.66
N ASN A 343 -23.22 -8.69 -1.23
CA ASN A 343 -23.00 -8.54 -2.67
C ASN A 343 -21.71 -9.20 -3.15
N GLY A 344 -21.00 -9.94 -2.30
CA GLY A 344 -19.74 -10.61 -2.64
C GLY A 344 -18.53 -9.69 -2.72
N ILE A 345 -18.61 -8.49 -2.17
CA ILE A 345 -17.57 -7.46 -2.22
C ILE A 345 -16.78 -7.44 -0.92
N SER A 346 -15.46 -7.24 -0.98
CA SER A 346 -14.57 -7.18 0.19
C SER A 346 -14.80 -5.92 1.00
N SER A 347 -15.59 -6.02 2.05
CA SER A 347 -15.90 -4.93 2.98
C SER A 347 -16.32 -5.45 4.36
N GLY A 348 -16.34 -4.57 5.33
CA GLY A 348 -16.83 -4.81 6.69
C GLY A 348 -17.46 -3.55 7.29
N PRO A 349 -18.10 -3.67 8.45
CA PRO A 349 -18.62 -2.51 9.17
C PRO A 349 -17.51 -1.56 9.62
N ASP A 350 -17.89 -0.44 10.24
CA ASP A 350 -16.95 0.51 10.83
C ASP A 350 -15.90 -0.19 11.70
N ALA A 351 -14.64 0.22 11.56
CA ALA A 351 -13.57 -0.34 12.38
C ALA A 351 -13.81 -0.03 13.88
N GLN A 352 -13.56 -1.04 14.71
CA GLN A 352 -13.59 -0.92 16.16
C GLN A 352 -12.19 -0.78 16.75
N ASN A 353 -11.19 -1.29 16.07
CA ASN A 353 -9.80 -1.27 16.49
C ASN A 353 -8.89 -0.80 15.36
N VAL A 354 -8.03 0.15 15.68
CA VAL A 354 -7.01 0.70 14.77
C VAL A 354 -5.65 0.36 15.38
N ILE A 355 -4.83 -0.37 14.64
CA ILE A 355 -3.55 -0.87 15.14
C ILE A 355 -2.42 -0.30 14.27
N PHE A 356 -1.51 0.45 14.91
CA PHE A 356 -0.27 0.90 14.29
C PHE A 356 0.84 -0.06 14.68
N LEU A 357 1.40 -0.76 13.70
CA LEU A 357 2.52 -1.67 13.90
C LEU A 357 3.84 -0.93 13.68
N SER A 358 4.74 -1.08 14.63
CA SER A 358 6.08 -0.51 14.58
C SER A 358 7.08 -1.55 15.03
N ALA A 359 8.20 -1.68 14.34
CA ALA A 359 9.33 -2.50 14.82
C ALA A 359 10.41 -1.55 15.34
N ASP A 360 10.40 -1.29 16.65
CA ASP A 360 11.36 -0.41 17.29
C ASP A 360 12.69 -1.13 17.51
N ALA A 361 13.76 -0.63 16.92
CA ALA A 361 15.13 -1.17 17.14
C ALA A 361 15.90 -0.43 18.23
N PHE A 362 15.31 0.59 18.85
CA PHE A 362 15.92 1.36 19.94
C PHE A 362 15.66 0.74 21.32
N GLY A 363 14.69 -0.17 21.42
CA GLY A 363 14.31 -0.82 22.68
C GLY A 363 13.53 0.10 23.63
N VAL A 364 12.81 1.07 23.12
CA VAL A 364 12.15 2.13 23.89
C VAL A 364 10.65 1.95 23.98
N LEU A 365 10.00 1.64 22.86
CA LEU A 365 8.54 1.63 22.79
C LEU A 365 7.96 0.40 23.55
N PRO A 366 6.87 0.61 24.31
CA PRO A 366 6.14 -0.51 24.92
C PRO A 366 5.63 -1.48 23.86
N PRO A 367 5.45 -2.77 24.20
CA PRO A 367 4.81 -3.73 23.28
C PRO A 367 3.42 -3.31 22.83
N VAL A 368 2.69 -2.61 23.70
CA VAL A 368 1.41 -1.98 23.35
C VAL A 368 1.22 -0.68 24.12
N SER A 369 0.71 0.32 23.43
CA SER A 369 0.32 1.61 23.99
C SER A 369 -1.08 1.96 23.53
N ILE A 370 -1.92 2.47 24.44
CA ILE A 370 -3.27 2.95 24.17
C ILE A 370 -3.17 4.44 23.84
N LEU A 371 -3.64 4.84 22.68
CA LEU A 371 -3.48 6.20 22.20
C LEU A 371 -4.72 7.04 22.41
N THR A 372 -4.53 8.30 22.84
CA THR A 372 -5.58 9.34 22.79
C THR A 372 -5.86 9.72 21.32
N PRO A 373 -6.98 10.41 21.01
CA PRO A 373 -7.24 10.89 19.65
C PRO A 373 -6.10 11.77 19.10
N GLU A 374 -5.54 12.66 19.89
CA GLU A 374 -4.43 13.52 19.48
C GLU A 374 -3.12 12.72 19.28
N GLN A 375 -2.82 11.78 20.17
CA GLN A 375 -1.70 10.87 20.00
C GLN A 375 -1.88 9.99 18.76
N THR A 376 -3.11 9.54 18.49
CA THR A 376 -3.42 8.79 17.27
C THR A 376 -3.01 9.58 16.03
N LYS A 377 -3.38 10.85 15.94
CA LYS A 377 -2.97 11.72 14.82
C LYS A 377 -1.45 11.89 14.76
N TYR A 378 -0.81 12.19 15.88
CA TYR A 378 0.65 12.42 15.94
C TYR A 378 1.45 11.19 15.47
N TYR A 379 1.15 10.01 16.00
CA TYR A 379 1.89 8.79 15.68
C TYR A 379 1.50 8.20 14.32
N PHE A 380 0.29 8.45 13.85
CA PHE A 380 -0.10 8.18 12.47
C PHE A 380 0.71 9.03 11.47
N LEU A 381 0.84 10.32 11.72
CA LEU A 381 1.67 11.22 10.92
C LEU A 381 3.14 10.80 10.94
N SER A 382 3.64 10.34 12.06
CA SER A 382 5.02 9.89 12.18
C SER A 382 5.29 8.63 11.36
N GLY A 383 4.41 7.63 11.42
CA GLY A 383 4.55 6.38 10.66
C GLY A 383 5.90 5.71 10.91
N PHE A 384 6.24 5.49 12.18
CA PHE A 384 7.57 5.09 12.62
C PHE A 384 7.80 3.58 12.54
N THR A 385 8.97 3.21 12.06
CA THR A 385 9.64 1.93 12.33
C THR A 385 11.14 2.15 12.38
N ALA A 386 11.91 1.14 12.81
CA ALA A 386 13.36 1.22 12.80
C ALA A 386 13.98 -0.10 12.34
N LYS A 387 15.19 -0.02 11.80
CA LYS A 387 15.99 -1.17 11.38
C LYS A 387 17.09 -1.40 12.40
N LEU A 388 17.31 -2.65 12.78
CA LEU A 388 18.42 -3.03 13.66
C LEU A 388 19.75 -2.94 12.89
N ALA A 389 20.82 -2.58 13.61
CA ALA A 389 22.18 -2.64 13.07
C ALA A 389 22.52 -4.03 12.50
N GLY A 390 23.13 -4.06 11.32
CA GLY A 390 23.55 -5.29 10.65
C GLY A 390 22.44 -6.07 9.93
N THR A 391 21.20 -5.60 9.92
CA THR A 391 20.09 -6.25 9.20
C THR A 391 20.08 -5.98 7.70
N GLU A 392 20.70 -4.87 7.28
CA GLU A 392 20.90 -4.50 5.88
C GLU A 392 22.32 -3.95 5.68
N ARG A 393 22.80 -4.03 4.43
CA ARG A 393 24.12 -3.50 4.07
C ARG A 393 24.17 -1.99 4.34
N GLY A 394 25.15 -1.56 5.13
CA GLY A 394 25.35 -0.15 5.49
C GLY A 394 24.59 0.31 6.74
N ILE A 395 23.80 -0.53 7.37
CA ILE A 395 23.14 -0.22 8.65
C ILE A 395 24.07 -0.65 9.79
N THR A 396 24.73 0.31 10.42
CA THR A 396 25.71 0.11 11.51
C THR A 396 25.15 0.42 12.90
N GLU A 397 24.03 1.13 12.95
CA GLU A 397 23.32 1.50 14.20
C GLU A 397 21.81 1.43 13.96
N PRO A 398 20.96 1.41 15.01
CA PRO A 398 19.52 1.49 14.84
C PRO A 398 19.14 2.72 14.02
N THR A 399 18.45 2.50 12.90
CA THR A 399 18.09 3.56 11.94
C THR A 399 16.58 3.71 11.87
N PRO A 400 16.03 4.89 12.22
CA PRO A 400 14.60 5.13 12.14
C PRO A 400 14.16 5.36 10.70
N THR A 401 12.94 4.91 10.41
CA THR A 401 12.21 5.26 9.20
C THR A 401 10.91 5.90 9.61
N PHE A 402 10.64 7.08 9.08
CA PHE A 402 9.39 7.82 9.27
C PHE A 402 8.71 7.97 7.92
N SER A 403 7.50 7.42 7.80
CA SER A 403 6.70 7.51 6.59
C SER A 403 5.30 7.99 6.96
N ALA A 404 4.96 9.21 6.59
CA ALA A 404 3.68 9.83 6.92
C ALA A 404 2.50 8.89 6.64
N CYS A 405 1.64 8.70 7.63
CA CYS A 405 0.46 7.85 7.53
C CYS A 405 0.77 6.40 7.08
N PHE A 406 1.99 5.93 7.33
CA PHE A 406 2.51 4.62 6.87
C PHE A 406 2.50 4.43 5.35
N GLY A 407 2.47 5.52 4.59
CA GLY A 407 2.38 5.47 3.13
C GLY A 407 2.72 6.80 2.45
N GLN A 408 3.75 7.51 2.91
CA GLN A 408 4.10 8.85 2.44
C GLN A 408 4.21 8.96 0.91
N ALA A 409 4.76 7.95 0.25
CA ALA A 409 4.95 7.94 -1.20
C ALA A 409 3.64 8.06 -2.01
N PHE A 410 2.49 7.81 -1.38
CA PHE A 410 1.18 7.76 -2.02
C PHE A 410 0.25 8.91 -1.59
N LEU A 411 0.74 9.82 -0.74
CA LEU A 411 -0.07 10.92 -0.22
C LEU A 411 0.00 12.11 -1.16
N GLU A 412 -1.15 12.50 -1.71
CA GLU A 412 -1.28 13.64 -2.60
C GLU A 412 -1.66 14.93 -1.87
N LEU A 413 -2.31 14.81 -0.72
CA LEU A 413 -2.71 15.93 0.14
C LEU A 413 -1.74 16.05 1.33
N HIS A 414 -1.77 17.19 2.01
CA HIS A 414 -1.01 17.34 3.26
C HIS A 414 -1.37 16.22 4.23
N PRO A 415 -0.38 15.56 4.86
CA PRO A 415 -0.62 14.37 5.69
C PRO A 415 -1.65 14.56 6.82
N THR A 416 -1.76 15.78 7.37
CA THR A 416 -2.76 16.10 8.40
C THR A 416 -4.20 15.84 7.95
N LYS A 417 -4.49 15.92 6.65
CA LYS A 417 -5.83 15.63 6.12
C LYS A 417 -6.21 14.16 6.31
N TYR A 418 -5.27 13.25 6.10
CA TYR A 418 -5.50 11.81 6.31
C TYR A 418 -5.71 11.47 7.79
N ALA A 419 -4.93 12.07 8.66
CA ALA A 419 -5.07 11.91 10.11
C ALA A 419 -6.42 12.44 10.61
N GLU A 420 -6.85 13.59 10.11
CA GLU A 420 -8.14 14.19 10.43
C GLU A 420 -9.30 13.27 10.02
N GLU A 421 -9.30 12.76 8.79
CA GLU A 421 -10.38 11.89 8.30
C GLU A 421 -10.42 10.54 9.03
N LEU A 422 -9.27 9.95 9.34
CA LEU A 422 -9.19 8.72 10.12
C LEU A 422 -9.82 8.91 11.52
N VAL A 423 -9.42 9.95 12.23
CA VAL A 423 -9.89 10.19 13.60
C VAL A 423 -11.37 10.58 13.62
N LYS A 424 -11.88 11.30 12.63
CA LYS A 424 -13.32 11.56 12.49
C LYS A 424 -14.12 10.26 12.39
N LYS A 425 -13.66 9.30 11.58
CA LYS A 425 -14.30 7.98 11.47
C LYS A 425 -14.21 7.19 12.78
N MET A 426 -13.07 7.25 13.45
CA MET A 426 -12.88 6.60 14.75
C MET A 426 -13.81 7.16 15.83
N GLU A 427 -13.96 8.48 15.91
CA GLU A 427 -14.86 9.13 16.88
C GLU A 427 -16.32 8.71 16.64
N LYS A 428 -16.74 8.65 15.38
CA LYS A 428 -18.09 8.22 15.01
C LYS A 428 -18.35 6.76 15.38
N SER A 429 -17.38 5.87 15.17
CA SER A 429 -17.51 4.43 15.45
C SER A 429 -17.22 4.04 16.90
N GLY A 430 -16.60 4.93 17.68
CA GLY A 430 -16.08 4.61 19.01
C GLY A 430 -14.79 3.79 18.97
N ALA A 431 -14.10 3.70 17.83
CA ALA A 431 -12.87 2.95 17.68
C ALA A 431 -11.74 3.48 18.56
N LYS A 432 -10.87 2.58 19.00
CA LYS A 432 -9.64 2.88 19.74
C LYS A 432 -8.43 2.60 18.88
N ALA A 433 -7.38 3.38 19.09
CA ALA A 433 -6.08 3.17 18.44
C ALA A 433 -5.03 2.66 19.43
N TYR A 434 -4.18 1.79 18.93
CA TYR A 434 -3.10 1.16 19.69
C TYR A 434 -1.81 1.21 18.86
N LEU A 435 -0.71 1.56 19.51
CA LEU A 435 0.62 1.40 18.94
C LEU A 435 1.21 0.09 19.46
N VAL A 436 1.44 -0.85 18.56
CA VAL A 436 1.97 -2.17 18.87
C VAL A 436 3.41 -2.27 18.35
N ASN A 437 4.34 -2.47 19.28
CA ASN A 437 5.75 -2.66 18.95
C ASN A 437 6.05 -4.14 18.75
N THR A 438 6.42 -4.52 17.53
CA THR A 438 6.85 -5.87 17.15
C THR A 438 8.37 -5.99 17.07
N GLY A 439 9.10 -4.97 17.52
CA GLY A 439 10.55 -4.88 17.49
C GLY A 439 11.24 -5.44 18.71
N TRP A 440 12.24 -4.72 19.19
CA TRP A 440 13.15 -5.14 20.26
C TRP A 440 12.88 -4.39 21.57
N ASN A 441 13.34 -4.96 22.67
CA ASN A 441 13.32 -4.33 23.99
C ASN A 441 14.71 -4.36 24.63
N GLY A 442 14.80 -4.02 25.93
CA GLY A 442 16.08 -3.93 26.65
C GLY A 442 16.84 -5.24 26.79
N THR A 443 16.22 -6.39 26.53
CA THR A 443 16.91 -7.69 26.50
C THR A 443 17.78 -7.89 25.26
N GLY A 444 17.70 -6.99 24.29
CA GLY A 444 18.35 -7.14 22.98
C GLY A 444 17.70 -8.18 22.08
N LYS A 445 16.57 -8.73 22.48
CA LYS A 445 15.80 -9.71 21.70
C LYS A 445 14.52 -9.05 21.16
N ARG A 446 14.07 -9.54 20.02
CA ARG A 446 12.79 -9.16 19.46
C ARG A 446 11.66 -9.69 20.34
N ILE A 447 10.60 -8.89 20.52
CA ILE A 447 9.37 -9.31 21.20
C ILE A 447 8.84 -10.58 20.52
N SER A 448 8.49 -11.59 21.29
CA SER A 448 8.13 -12.90 20.76
C SER A 448 6.82 -12.83 19.94
N ILE A 449 6.71 -13.70 18.95
CA ILE A 449 5.47 -13.84 18.17
C ILE A 449 4.28 -14.23 19.07
N PRO A 450 4.41 -15.17 20.02
CA PRO A 450 3.34 -15.48 20.98
C PRO A 450 2.88 -14.29 21.81
N ASP A 451 3.80 -13.45 22.31
CA ASP A 451 3.44 -12.23 23.05
C ASP A 451 2.73 -11.21 22.16
N THR A 452 3.22 -11.00 20.95
CA THR A 452 2.58 -10.12 19.96
C THR A 452 1.18 -10.61 19.62
N ARG A 453 1.00 -11.90 19.38
CA ARG A 453 -0.32 -12.51 19.14
C ARG A 453 -1.24 -12.34 20.34
N GLY A 454 -0.74 -12.54 21.55
CA GLY A 454 -1.50 -12.31 22.78
C GLY A 454 -1.98 -10.86 22.92
N ILE A 455 -1.15 -9.90 22.56
CA ILE A 455 -1.50 -8.47 22.54
C ILE A 455 -2.61 -8.19 21.51
N ILE A 456 -2.46 -8.68 20.29
CA ILE A 456 -3.49 -8.51 19.25
C ILE A 456 -4.81 -9.14 19.69
N ASP A 457 -4.79 -10.36 20.25
CA ASP A 457 -5.98 -11.02 20.77
C ASP A 457 -6.64 -10.19 21.87
N ALA A 458 -5.87 -9.64 22.81
CA ALA A 458 -6.39 -8.79 23.89
C ALA A 458 -7.02 -7.48 23.37
N ILE A 459 -6.50 -6.93 22.28
CA ILE A 459 -7.11 -5.79 21.60
C ILE A 459 -8.43 -6.20 20.95
N LEU A 460 -8.41 -7.26 20.15
CA LEU A 460 -9.56 -7.67 19.33
C LEU A 460 -10.74 -8.19 20.15
N ASN A 461 -10.48 -8.87 21.26
CA ASN A 461 -11.54 -9.36 22.15
C ASN A 461 -11.96 -8.36 23.23
N GLY A 462 -11.28 -7.22 23.33
CA GLY A 462 -11.61 -6.14 24.26
C GLY A 462 -11.02 -6.25 25.65
N ASP A 463 -10.20 -7.24 25.95
CA ASP A 463 -9.57 -7.41 27.28
C ASP A 463 -8.73 -6.19 27.68
N ILE A 464 -8.05 -5.57 26.71
CA ILE A 464 -7.21 -4.39 26.96
C ILE A 464 -8.00 -3.20 27.52
N LYS A 465 -9.28 -3.12 27.21
CA LYS A 465 -10.16 -2.01 27.71
C LYS A 465 -10.39 -2.07 29.20
N ASN A 466 -10.28 -3.25 29.80
CA ASN A 466 -10.49 -3.48 31.22
C ASN A 466 -9.17 -3.68 31.99
N ALA A 467 -8.04 -3.64 31.33
CA ALA A 467 -6.73 -3.81 31.95
C ALA A 467 -6.36 -2.59 32.81
N PRO A 468 -5.71 -2.79 33.96
CA PRO A 468 -5.11 -1.70 34.70
C PRO A 468 -3.96 -1.08 33.87
N THR A 469 -3.82 0.24 33.94
CA THR A 469 -2.85 0.96 33.12
C THR A 469 -1.98 1.88 33.96
N LYS A 470 -0.86 2.29 33.39
CA LYS A 470 0.01 3.36 33.88
C LYS A 470 0.57 4.15 32.71
N LYS A 471 1.13 5.33 32.97
CA LYS A 471 1.78 6.14 31.96
C LYS A 471 3.30 5.99 32.02
N ILE A 472 3.96 6.06 30.86
CA ILE A 472 5.42 6.03 30.77
C ILE A 472 5.98 7.43 30.53
N PRO A 473 7.24 7.74 30.97
CA PRO A 473 7.87 9.04 30.76
C PRO A 473 8.09 9.38 29.28
N TYR A 474 8.22 10.65 28.99
CA TYR A 474 8.52 11.28 27.70
C TYR A 474 7.42 11.16 26.66
N PHE A 475 6.90 9.96 26.42
CA PHE A 475 5.85 9.70 25.41
C PHE A 475 4.44 9.87 25.97
N ASP A 476 4.29 9.84 27.30
CA ASP A 476 3.00 9.89 27.99
C ASP A 476 2.01 8.82 27.51
N PHE A 477 2.54 7.71 27.00
CA PHE A 477 1.71 6.57 26.59
C PHE A 477 1.05 5.89 27.78
N GLU A 478 -0.22 5.60 27.65
CA GLU A 478 -0.96 4.73 28.55
C GLU A 478 -0.66 3.29 28.18
N VAL A 479 -0.08 2.53 29.10
CA VAL A 479 0.31 1.12 28.89
C VAL A 479 -0.38 0.22 29.88
N PRO A 480 -0.85 -0.98 29.47
CA PRO A 480 -1.41 -1.96 30.40
C PRO A 480 -0.31 -2.51 31.30
N THR A 481 -0.65 -2.77 32.58
CA THR A 481 0.26 -3.40 33.54
C THR A 481 0.14 -4.90 33.57
N GLU A 482 -0.95 -5.44 33.03
CA GLU A 482 -1.20 -6.87 32.84
C GLU A 482 -2.14 -7.10 31.65
N LEU A 483 -1.95 -8.17 30.92
CA LEU A 483 -2.82 -8.62 29.83
C LEU A 483 -2.88 -10.16 29.81
N PRO A 484 -4.06 -10.75 29.56
CA PRO A 484 -4.17 -12.20 29.37
C PRO A 484 -3.27 -12.70 28.23
N GLY A 485 -2.56 -13.78 28.44
CA GLY A 485 -1.72 -14.40 27.42
C GLY A 485 -0.44 -13.66 27.06
N VAL A 486 -0.08 -12.61 27.78
CA VAL A 486 1.12 -11.81 27.56
C VAL A 486 1.98 -11.80 28.82
N SER A 487 3.30 -11.94 28.65
CA SER A 487 4.23 -11.82 29.75
C SER A 487 4.19 -10.43 30.38
N THR A 488 3.91 -10.34 31.67
CA THR A 488 3.84 -9.07 32.40
C THR A 488 5.19 -8.32 32.40
N GLU A 489 6.30 -9.07 32.38
CA GLU A 489 7.66 -8.53 32.43
C GLU A 489 8.04 -7.63 31.25
N ILE A 490 7.36 -7.76 30.11
CA ILE A 490 7.68 -6.98 28.90
C ILE A 490 6.81 -5.73 28.73
N LEU A 491 5.70 -5.60 29.45
CA LEU A 491 4.69 -4.56 29.22
C LEU A 491 5.20 -3.15 29.50
N ASP A 492 6.03 -2.99 30.52
CA ASP A 492 6.78 -1.75 30.73
C ASP A 492 8.22 -1.96 30.20
N PRO A 493 8.63 -1.25 29.15
CA PRO A 493 9.93 -1.49 28.53
C PRO A 493 11.11 -1.24 29.48
N ARG A 494 10.93 -0.43 30.53
CA ARG A 494 11.97 -0.17 31.54
C ARG A 494 12.34 -1.43 32.31
N ASP A 495 11.38 -2.33 32.54
CA ASP A 495 11.57 -3.58 33.26
C ASP A 495 12.39 -4.61 32.47
N THR A 496 12.60 -4.40 31.18
CA THR A 496 13.43 -5.27 30.34
C THR A 496 14.93 -4.93 30.38
N TYR A 497 15.30 -3.82 31.01
CA TYR A 497 16.68 -3.36 31.18
C TYR A 497 17.22 -3.78 32.54
N ALA A 498 18.51 -4.11 32.58
CA ALA A 498 19.22 -4.36 33.85
C ALA A 498 19.35 -3.04 34.65
N ASP A 499 19.53 -1.92 33.95
CA ASP A 499 19.56 -0.56 34.51
C ASP A 499 18.55 0.33 33.76
N ALA A 500 17.52 0.78 34.45
CA ALA A 500 16.48 1.62 33.90
C ALA A 500 16.98 2.96 33.34
N SER A 501 18.15 3.42 33.77
CA SER A 501 18.78 4.64 33.23
C SER A 501 19.20 4.49 31.77
N GLU A 502 19.49 3.28 31.31
CA GLU A 502 19.78 3.00 29.90
C GLU A 502 18.53 3.21 29.03
N TRP A 503 17.38 2.78 29.52
CA TRP A 503 16.11 3.05 28.84
C TRP A 503 15.86 4.55 28.73
N GLU A 504 16.06 5.30 29.81
CA GLU A 504 15.82 6.73 29.87
C GLU A 504 16.65 7.49 28.82
N GLU A 505 17.93 7.16 28.71
CA GLU A 505 18.83 7.76 27.71
C GLU A 505 18.36 7.47 26.27
N LYS A 506 18.04 6.22 25.97
CA LYS A 506 17.52 5.83 24.66
C LYS A 506 16.14 6.43 24.37
N ALA A 507 15.28 6.55 25.38
CA ALA A 507 13.98 7.17 25.26
C ALA A 507 14.07 8.66 24.91
N LYS A 508 14.98 9.40 25.51
CA LYS A 508 15.26 10.80 25.17
C LYS A 508 15.75 10.93 23.74
N ASP A 509 16.67 10.08 23.30
CA ASP A 509 17.16 10.08 21.92
C ASP A 509 16.04 9.82 20.92
N LEU A 510 15.23 8.78 21.13
CA LEU A 510 14.12 8.47 20.24
C LEU A 510 13.05 9.59 20.24
N ALA A 511 12.74 10.15 21.41
CA ALA A 511 11.84 11.29 21.54
C ALA A 511 12.30 12.49 20.70
N GLN A 512 13.60 12.83 20.74
CA GLN A 512 14.17 13.90 19.90
C GLN A 512 14.01 13.61 18.40
N ARG A 513 14.17 12.35 17.99
CA ARG A 513 14.00 11.94 16.59
C ARG A 513 12.55 12.11 16.12
N PHE A 514 11.57 11.76 16.95
CA PHE A 514 10.17 12.02 16.68
C PHE A 514 9.87 13.52 16.55
N ILE A 515 10.33 14.32 17.49
CA ILE A 515 10.14 15.77 17.50
C ILE A 515 10.74 16.40 16.25
N LYS A 516 11.98 16.02 15.89
CA LYS A 516 12.64 16.50 14.68
C LYS A 516 11.86 16.16 13.42
N ASN A 517 11.40 14.90 13.30
CA ASN A 517 10.61 14.45 12.15
C ASN A 517 9.28 15.19 12.04
N PHE A 518 8.63 15.50 13.18
CA PHE A 518 7.30 16.09 13.17
C PHE A 518 7.29 17.55 12.67
N LYS A 519 8.41 18.25 12.68
CA LYS A 519 8.51 19.66 12.23
C LYS A 519 7.98 19.88 10.81
N LYS A 520 8.11 18.90 9.92
CA LYS A 520 7.58 18.98 8.55
C LYS A 520 6.05 19.07 8.49
N TYR A 521 5.34 18.68 9.55
CA TYR A 521 3.89 18.78 9.65
C TYR A 521 3.40 20.07 10.32
N GLU A 522 4.30 20.83 10.92
CA GLU A 522 3.99 22.12 11.54
C GLU A 522 3.83 23.26 10.51
N THR A 523 3.81 22.93 9.23
CA THR A 523 3.63 23.87 8.12
C THR A 523 2.19 24.39 8.01
N ASN A 524 1.23 23.75 8.70
CA ASN A 524 -0.13 24.24 8.82
C ASN A 524 -0.63 24.21 10.27
N GLU A 525 -1.78 24.83 10.54
CA GLU A 525 -2.34 24.94 11.89
C GLU A 525 -2.74 23.58 12.49
N ALA A 526 -3.22 22.66 11.67
CA ALA A 526 -3.58 21.31 12.11
C ALA A 526 -2.38 20.54 12.68
N GLY A 527 -1.22 20.64 12.02
CA GLY A 527 0.02 20.03 12.50
C GLY A 527 0.57 20.72 13.75
N LYS A 528 0.57 22.05 13.80
CA LYS A 528 0.99 22.80 14.99
C LYS A 528 0.20 22.43 16.23
N ALA A 529 -1.11 22.22 16.09
CA ALA A 529 -1.99 21.84 17.19
C ALA A 529 -1.69 20.47 17.81
N LEU A 530 -0.94 19.61 17.11
CA LEU A 530 -0.60 18.26 17.56
C LEU A 530 0.75 18.14 18.25
N VAL A 531 1.57 19.18 18.27
CA VAL A 531 2.94 19.13 18.84
C VAL A 531 2.93 18.64 20.29
N SER A 532 1.97 19.09 21.09
CA SER A 532 1.84 18.69 22.49
C SER A 532 1.42 17.23 22.71
N ALA A 533 0.90 16.56 21.68
CA ALA A 533 0.54 15.13 21.73
C ALA A 533 1.74 14.20 21.50
N GLY A 534 2.83 14.74 20.99
CA GLY A 534 4.08 14.02 20.81
C GLY A 534 4.94 13.95 22.07
N PRO A 535 6.16 13.40 21.97
CA PRO A 535 7.06 13.31 23.09
C PRO A 535 7.40 14.68 23.68
N GLN A 536 7.55 14.72 25.00
CA GLN A 536 7.99 15.90 25.77
C GLN A 536 9.29 15.56 26.49
N LEU A 537 10.30 16.44 26.41
CA LEU A 537 11.61 16.28 27.05
C LEU A 537 11.73 17.08 28.33
#